data_c194ad15075e5909f0fc04031e81fbc6
#
_entry.id   c194ad15075e5909f0fc04031e81fbc6
#
_cell.length_a   1.000
_cell.length_b   1.000
_cell.length_c   1.000
_cell.angle_alpha   90.00
_cell.angle_beta   90.00
_cell.angle_gamma   90.00
#
_symmetry.space_group_name_H-M   'P 1'
#
loop_
_entity.id
_entity.type
_entity.pdbx_description
1 polymer ?
#
loop_
_entity_poly.entity_id
_entity_poly.type
_entity_poly.pdbx_seq_one_letter_code
_entity_poly.pdbx_strand_id
1 'polypeptide(L)'
;MFGFKWKNQQAGGRQTTQPGIQLLASMLVCYPEIESVTYEPKDTELTMDFIVSRAVSQQELEGFVKFLDESLQTYHSLETGQAVWLAAEAEAHGETVLLHIRRQLQTMTRGELTLITALLSDKFGEQLKVD
;
A
#
# COMPACT_ATOMS: atom_id res chain seq x y z
N MET A 1 3.03 -14.98 3.96
CA MET A 1 1.93 -14.75 4.91
C MET A 1 1.64 -13.26 5.02
N PHE A 2 0.40 -12.91 5.00
CA PHE A 2 0.02 -11.52 5.16
C PHE A 2 -0.16 -11.17 6.63
N GLY A 3 -0.09 -9.87 6.93
CA GLY A 3 -0.28 -9.38 8.28
C GLY A 3 -1.32 -8.28 8.33
N PHE A 4 -2.00 -8.20 9.45
CA PHE A 4 -2.95 -7.15 9.73
C PHE A 4 -2.54 -6.52 11.05
N LYS A 5 -2.28 -5.21 11.03
CA LYS A 5 -1.83 -4.49 12.21
C LYS A 5 -2.74 -3.32 12.49
N TRP A 6 -3.07 -3.15 13.75
CA TRP A 6 -3.90 -2.05 14.19
C TRP A 6 -3.13 -1.25 15.21
N LYS A 7 -2.69 -0.06 14.83
CA LYS A 7 -1.77 0.71 15.64
C LYS A 7 -2.36 1.24 16.92
N ASN A 8 -3.59 1.68 16.87
CA ASN A 8 -4.22 2.29 18.02
C ASN A 8 -5.21 1.32 18.63
N GLN A 9 -4.82 0.69 19.72
CA GLN A 9 -5.63 -0.34 20.37
C GLN A 9 -6.49 0.22 21.48
N GLN A 10 -6.84 1.46 21.44
CA GLN A 10 -7.65 2.10 22.46
C GLN A 10 -9.01 1.44 22.59
N ALA A 11 -9.41 1.20 23.82
CA ALA A 11 -10.71 0.56 24.07
C ALA A 11 -11.86 1.39 23.52
N GLY A 12 -11.74 2.69 23.58
CA GLY A 12 -12.81 3.56 23.10
C GLY A 12 -13.06 3.50 21.61
N GLY A 13 -12.13 2.93 20.87
CA GLY A 13 -12.26 2.89 19.43
C GLY A 13 -13.00 1.69 18.89
N ARG A 14 -13.49 0.84 19.74
CA ARG A 14 -14.00 -0.46 19.31
C ARG A 14 -15.12 -0.40 18.27
N GLN A 15 -16.08 0.49 18.43
CA GLN A 15 -17.19 0.56 17.48
C GLN A 15 -16.77 1.18 16.17
N THR A 16 -15.95 2.21 16.24
CA THR A 16 -15.54 2.93 15.04
C THR A 16 -14.56 2.13 14.20
N THR A 17 -13.92 1.12 14.79
CA THR A 17 -12.93 0.33 14.07
C THR A 17 -13.57 -0.80 13.25
N GLN A 18 -14.82 -1.16 13.51
CA GLN A 18 -15.44 -2.28 12.83
C GLN A 18 -15.44 -2.16 11.31
N PRO A 19 -15.94 -1.06 10.74
CA PRO A 19 -15.90 -0.92 9.27
C PRO A 19 -14.48 -0.87 8.73
N GLY A 20 -13.57 -0.24 9.47
CA GLY A 20 -12.17 -0.17 9.06
C GLY A 20 -11.53 -1.53 9.03
N ILE A 21 -11.80 -2.35 10.04
CA ILE A 21 -11.26 -3.71 10.11
C ILE A 21 -11.75 -4.53 8.94
N GLN A 22 -13.04 -4.43 8.61
CA GLN A 22 -13.61 -5.16 7.47
C GLN A 22 -12.96 -4.72 6.17
N LEU A 23 -12.72 -3.43 6.00
CA LEU A 23 -12.05 -2.93 4.81
C LEU A 23 -10.63 -3.47 4.71
N LEU A 24 -9.88 -3.43 5.80
CA LEU A 24 -8.50 -3.92 5.80
C LEU A 24 -8.45 -5.41 5.49
N ALA A 25 -9.35 -6.18 6.08
CA ALA A 25 -9.42 -7.61 5.82
C ALA A 25 -9.75 -7.88 4.36
N SER A 26 -10.69 -7.12 3.81
CA SER A 26 -11.06 -7.21 2.40
C SER A 26 -9.87 -6.93 1.49
N MET A 27 -9.08 -5.91 1.83
CA MET A 27 -7.90 -5.58 1.05
C MET A 27 -6.93 -6.75 0.98
N LEU A 28 -6.67 -7.39 2.13
CA LEU A 28 -5.74 -8.50 2.19
C LEU A 28 -6.26 -9.71 1.41
N VAL A 29 -7.56 -9.93 1.41
CA VAL A 29 -8.16 -11.04 0.67
C VAL A 29 -8.17 -10.76 -0.84
N CYS A 30 -8.56 -9.55 -1.23
CA CYS A 30 -8.71 -9.21 -2.64
C CYS A 30 -7.39 -8.92 -3.34
N TYR A 31 -6.37 -8.52 -2.58
CA TYR A 31 -5.07 -8.14 -3.14
C TYR A 31 -3.97 -8.92 -2.40
N PRO A 32 -3.76 -10.18 -2.79
CA PRO A 32 -2.79 -11.03 -2.08
C PRO A 32 -1.35 -10.55 -2.22
N GLU A 33 -1.09 -9.60 -3.12
CA GLU A 33 0.23 -8.97 -3.23
C GLU A 33 0.58 -8.14 -2.01
N ILE A 34 -0.43 -7.68 -1.26
CA ILE A 34 -0.19 -6.89 -0.05
C ILE A 34 0.19 -7.83 1.08
N GLU A 35 1.40 -7.65 1.61
CA GLU A 35 1.90 -8.49 2.70
C GLU A 35 1.23 -8.15 4.02
N SER A 36 1.07 -6.87 4.30
CA SER A 36 0.41 -6.42 5.52
C SER A 36 -0.15 -5.03 5.33
N VAL A 37 -1.15 -4.70 6.13
CA VAL A 37 -1.78 -3.38 6.15
C VAL A 37 -1.76 -2.86 7.57
N THR A 38 -1.33 -1.63 7.74
CA THR A 38 -1.35 -0.95 9.03
C THR A 38 -2.19 0.31 8.90
N TYR A 39 -3.12 0.50 9.80
CA TYR A 39 -3.96 1.69 9.81
C TYR A 39 -3.64 2.54 11.03
N GLU A 40 -3.44 3.84 10.81
CA GLU A 40 -3.24 4.81 11.87
C GLU A 40 -4.48 5.70 11.94
N PRO A 41 -5.39 5.45 12.91
CA PRO A 41 -6.65 6.20 12.97
C PRO A 41 -6.47 7.69 13.19
N LYS A 42 -5.43 8.08 13.92
CA LYS A 42 -5.18 9.47 14.25
C LYS A 42 -5.00 10.32 13.00
N ASP A 43 -4.27 9.79 12.03
CA ASP A 43 -3.99 10.49 10.77
C ASP A 43 -4.84 9.97 9.62
N THR A 44 -5.69 8.98 9.87
CA THR A 44 -6.45 8.26 8.86
C THR A 44 -5.56 7.78 7.73
N GLU A 45 -4.37 7.32 8.09
CA GLU A 45 -3.34 6.94 7.16
C GLU A 45 -3.21 5.42 7.11
N LEU A 46 -3.09 4.90 5.92
CA LEU A 46 -2.96 3.47 5.67
C LEU A 46 -1.60 3.18 5.08
N THR A 47 -0.92 2.20 5.64
CA THR A 47 0.36 1.74 5.12
C THR A 47 0.19 0.33 4.58
N MET A 48 0.55 0.13 3.32
CA MET A 48 0.54 -1.18 2.69
C MET A 48 1.98 -1.62 2.51
N ASP A 49 2.27 -2.85 2.92
CA ASP A 49 3.60 -3.42 2.82
C ASP A 49 3.64 -4.47 1.72
N PHE A 50 4.69 -4.39 0.90
CA PHE A 50 4.92 -5.36 -0.17
C PHE A 50 6.33 -5.89 -0.01
N ILE A 51 6.54 -7.15 -0.37
CA ILE A 51 7.85 -7.79 -0.28
C ILE A 51 8.34 -8.11 -1.68
N VAL A 52 9.55 -7.63 -1.99
CA VAL A 52 10.21 -7.93 -3.25
C VAL A 52 11.42 -8.80 -2.95
N SER A 53 11.46 -9.99 -3.54
CA SER A 53 12.49 -10.99 -3.25
C SER A 53 13.69 -10.84 -4.21
N ARG A 54 14.23 -9.64 -4.30
CA ARG A 54 15.49 -9.36 -4.98
C ARG A 54 16.02 -8.03 -4.49
N ALA A 55 17.29 -7.81 -4.71
CA ALA A 55 17.89 -6.52 -4.41
C ALA A 55 17.39 -5.46 -5.39
N VAL A 56 17.12 -4.28 -4.88
CA VAL A 56 16.66 -3.16 -5.69
C VAL A 56 17.58 -1.97 -5.36
N SER A 57 18.18 -1.38 -6.38
CA SER A 57 19.05 -0.24 -6.16
C SER A 57 18.23 0.98 -5.77
N GLN A 58 18.88 1.92 -5.11
CA GLN A 58 18.23 3.17 -4.71
C GLN A 58 17.69 3.90 -5.93
N GLN A 59 18.45 3.91 -7.01
CA GLN A 59 18.05 4.59 -8.23
C GLN A 59 16.83 3.92 -8.87
N GLU A 60 16.82 2.61 -8.91
CA GLU A 60 15.70 1.86 -9.45
C GLU A 60 14.43 2.11 -8.62
N LEU A 61 14.59 2.12 -7.31
CA LEU A 61 13.46 2.36 -6.41
C LEU A 61 12.90 3.76 -6.59
N GLU A 62 13.77 4.76 -6.64
CA GLU A 62 13.32 6.14 -6.83
C GLU A 62 12.57 6.32 -8.15
N GLY A 63 13.08 5.69 -9.20
CA GLY A 63 12.40 5.73 -10.49
C GLY A 63 11.03 5.09 -10.45
N PHE A 64 10.93 3.96 -9.78
CA PHE A 64 9.65 3.27 -9.65
C PHE A 64 8.65 4.07 -8.81
N VAL A 65 9.10 4.65 -7.69
CA VAL A 65 8.24 5.46 -6.84
C VAL A 65 7.71 6.67 -7.60
N LYS A 66 8.57 7.31 -8.38
CA LYS A 66 8.13 8.44 -9.19
C LYS A 66 7.08 8.01 -10.22
N PHE A 67 7.31 6.89 -10.89
CA PHE A 67 6.37 6.34 -11.85
C PHE A 67 5.04 6.00 -11.19
N LEU A 68 5.10 5.40 -10.02
CA LEU A 68 3.90 5.04 -9.27
C LEU A 68 3.11 6.28 -8.88
N ASP A 69 3.79 7.30 -8.38
CA ASP A 69 3.14 8.55 -8.01
C ASP A 69 2.48 9.22 -9.21
N GLU A 70 3.19 9.30 -10.32
CA GLU A 70 2.65 9.91 -11.54
C GLU A 70 1.43 9.14 -12.05
N SER A 71 1.50 7.82 -12.00
CA SER A 71 0.39 6.98 -12.44
C SER A 71 -0.83 7.18 -11.56
N LEU A 72 -0.61 7.26 -10.24
CA LEU A 72 -1.70 7.46 -9.30
C LEU A 72 -2.32 8.84 -9.44
N GLN A 73 -1.51 9.87 -9.64
CA GLN A 73 -2.02 11.21 -9.86
C GLN A 73 -2.85 11.27 -11.14
N THR A 74 -2.40 10.61 -12.20
CA THR A 74 -3.16 10.55 -13.45
C THR A 74 -4.50 9.86 -13.24
N TYR A 75 -4.49 8.74 -12.54
CA TYR A 75 -5.72 8.01 -12.25
C TYR A 75 -6.73 8.89 -11.50
N HIS A 76 -6.29 9.57 -10.45
CA HIS A 76 -7.20 10.40 -9.66
C HIS A 76 -7.62 11.65 -10.40
N SER A 77 -6.76 12.20 -11.25
CA SER A 77 -7.12 13.34 -12.09
C SER A 77 -8.28 12.99 -13.01
N LEU A 78 -8.25 11.79 -13.59
CA LEU A 78 -9.31 11.34 -14.48
C LEU A 78 -10.59 10.99 -13.74
N GLU A 79 -10.48 10.44 -12.53
CA GLU A 79 -11.65 9.99 -11.79
C GLU A 79 -12.31 11.09 -10.97
N THR A 80 -11.52 11.94 -10.30
CA THR A 80 -12.06 12.93 -9.37
C THR A 80 -11.59 14.34 -9.67
N GLY A 81 -10.57 14.50 -10.52
CA GLY A 81 -9.98 15.80 -10.80
C GLY A 81 -9.11 16.34 -9.67
N GLN A 82 -8.73 15.50 -8.71
CA GLN A 82 -7.99 15.93 -7.54
C GLN A 82 -6.65 15.21 -7.44
N ALA A 83 -5.64 15.93 -6.93
CA ALA A 83 -4.37 15.32 -6.59
C ALA A 83 -4.51 14.59 -5.25
N VAL A 84 -3.72 13.53 -5.09
CA VAL A 84 -3.74 12.76 -3.84
C VAL A 84 -2.33 12.66 -3.29
N TRP A 85 -2.24 12.39 -2.00
CA TRP A 85 -0.96 12.24 -1.32
C TRP A 85 -0.54 10.77 -1.32
N LEU A 86 0.72 10.55 -1.64
CA LEU A 86 1.33 9.22 -1.61
C LEU A 86 2.73 9.35 -1.04
N ALA A 87 3.11 8.43 -0.18
CA ALA A 87 4.50 8.32 0.28
C ALA A 87 4.92 6.87 0.15
N ALA A 88 6.17 6.65 -0.22
CA ALA A 88 6.71 5.32 -0.35
C ALA A 88 8.11 5.28 0.24
N GLU A 89 8.40 4.21 0.96
CA GLU A 89 9.69 3.99 1.61
C GLU A 89 10.07 2.54 1.43
N ALA A 90 11.35 2.25 1.49
CA ALA A 90 11.81 0.88 1.35
C ALA A 90 12.88 0.56 2.38
N GLU A 91 12.88 -0.69 2.84
CA GLU A 91 13.90 -1.21 3.74
C GLU A 91 14.53 -2.42 3.09
N ALA A 92 15.85 -2.41 2.97
CA ALA A 92 16.56 -3.53 2.39
C ALA A 92 17.00 -4.49 3.49
N HIS A 93 16.72 -5.76 3.30
CA HIS A 93 17.12 -6.82 4.22
C HIS A 93 17.78 -7.93 3.39
N GLY A 94 19.09 -7.79 3.15
CA GLY A 94 19.79 -8.71 2.29
C GLY A 94 19.29 -8.58 0.87
N GLU A 95 18.78 -9.67 0.31
CA GLU A 95 18.26 -9.65 -1.05
C GLU A 95 16.74 -9.50 -1.09
N THR A 96 16.18 -9.05 0.02
CA THR A 96 14.73 -8.80 0.11
C THR A 96 14.53 -7.33 0.38
N VAL A 97 13.53 -6.75 -0.28
CA VAL A 97 13.15 -5.36 -0.04
C VAL A 97 11.72 -5.33 0.47
N LEU A 98 11.52 -4.62 1.57
CA LEU A 98 10.20 -4.37 2.12
C LEU A 98 9.79 -2.97 1.69
N LEU A 99 8.74 -2.90 0.88
CA LEU A 99 8.27 -1.64 0.34
C LEU A 99 7.00 -1.21 1.08
N HIS A 100 7.02 0.00 1.61
CA HIS A 100 5.89 0.58 2.34
C HIS A 100 5.28 1.69 1.51
N ILE A 101 3.99 1.57 1.22
CA ILE A 101 3.26 2.62 0.49
C ILE A 101 2.19 3.16 1.42
N ARG A 102 2.22 4.47 1.68
CA ARG A 102 1.29 5.12 2.57
C ARG A 102 0.32 6.01 1.80
N ARG A 103 -0.94 5.89 2.13
CA ARG A 103 -2.01 6.65 1.52
C ARG A 103 -2.99 7.10 2.59
N GLN A 104 -3.73 8.16 2.28
CA GLN A 104 -4.83 8.58 3.15
C GLN A 104 -6.08 7.78 2.80
N LEU A 105 -6.70 7.19 3.81
CA LEU A 105 -7.85 6.31 3.61
C LEU A 105 -9.02 7.02 2.93
N GLN A 106 -9.24 8.30 3.27
CA GLN A 106 -10.39 9.03 2.75
C GLN A 106 -10.40 9.19 1.24
N THR A 107 -9.22 9.23 0.63
CA THR A 107 -9.12 9.43 -0.82
C THR A 107 -8.76 8.16 -1.56
N MET A 108 -8.67 7.05 -0.85
CA MET A 108 -8.29 5.78 -1.44
C MET A 108 -9.48 5.11 -2.11
N THR A 109 -9.27 4.57 -3.30
CA THR A 109 -10.31 3.87 -4.04
C THR A 109 -9.87 2.45 -4.34
N ARG A 110 -10.86 1.59 -4.64
CA ARG A 110 -10.57 0.23 -5.03
C ARG A 110 -9.79 0.19 -6.36
N GLY A 111 -10.12 1.09 -7.28
CA GLY A 111 -9.43 1.17 -8.56
C GLY A 111 -7.96 1.51 -8.40
N GLU A 112 -7.63 2.37 -7.44
CA GLU A 112 -6.22 2.69 -7.20
C GLU A 112 -5.47 1.51 -6.63
N LEU A 113 -6.09 0.69 -5.80
CA LEU A 113 -5.46 -0.52 -5.28
C LEU A 113 -5.15 -1.49 -6.41
N THR A 114 -6.08 -1.65 -7.32
CA THR A 114 -5.85 -2.48 -8.50
C THR A 114 -4.70 -1.95 -9.34
N LEU A 115 -4.63 -0.64 -9.50
CA LEU A 115 -3.55 -0.01 -10.26
C LEU A 115 -2.20 -0.23 -9.57
N ILE A 116 -2.11 0.03 -8.28
CA ILE A 116 -0.86 -0.13 -7.53
C ILE A 116 -0.36 -1.56 -7.62
N THR A 117 -1.23 -2.53 -7.36
CA THR A 117 -0.81 -3.93 -7.39
C THR A 117 -0.43 -4.37 -8.80
N ALA A 118 -1.12 -3.89 -9.82
CA ALA A 118 -0.78 -4.19 -11.20
C ALA A 118 0.60 -3.63 -11.58
N LEU A 119 0.89 -2.40 -11.17
CA LEU A 119 2.19 -1.79 -11.47
C LEU A 119 3.33 -2.51 -10.76
N LEU A 120 3.10 -2.92 -9.52
CA LEU A 120 4.11 -3.69 -8.78
C LEU A 120 4.34 -5.05 -9.42
N SER A 121 3.27 -5.73 -9.81
CA SER A 121 3.38 -7.04 -10.48
C SER A 121 4.09 -6.92 -11.82
N ASP A 122 3.82 -5.85 -12.55
CA ASP A 122 4.47 -5.62 -13.83
C ASP A 122 5.95 -5.34 -13.65
N LYS A 123 6.31 -4.55 -12.64
CA LYS A 123 7.70 -4.18 -12.39
C LYS A 123 8.53 -5.34 -11.86
N PHE A 124 8.01 -6.06 -10.89
CA PHE A 124 8.80 -7.06 -10.15
C PHE A 124 8.48 -8.51 -10.51
N GLY A 125 7.36 -8.72 -11.19
CA GLY A 125 7.00 -10.06 -11.66
C GLY A 125 6.99 -11.08 -10.54
N GLU A 126 7.67 -12.19 -10.77
CA GLU A 126 7.69 -13.31 -9.83
C GLU A 126 8.44 -12.97 -8.53
N GLN A 127 9.22 -11.92 -8.51
CA GLN A 127 9.92 -11.50 -7.30
C GLN A 127 9.01 -10.75 -6.33
N LEU A 128 7.85 -10.31 -6.78
CA LEU A 128 6.87 -9.76 -5.86
C LEU A 128 6.20 -10.93 -5.13
N LYS A 129 6.32 -10.93 -3.81
CA LYS A 129 5.75 -12.00 -3.01
C LYS A 129 4.24 -11.88 -2.99
N VAL A 130 3.55 -13.01 -3.23
CA VAL A 130 2.08 -13.08 -3.20
C VAL A 130 1.67 -14.18 -2.25
N ASP A 131 0.78 -13.88 -1.32
CA ASP A 131 0.26 -14.85 -0.36
C ASP A 131 -0.84 -15.75 -0.94
#